data_9da65f92ec2faa26c0c7c322a59f5237
#
_entry.id   9da65f92ec2faa26c0c7c322a59f5237
#
_cell.length_a   1.000
_cell.length_b   1.000
_cell.length_c   1.000
_cell.angle_alpha   90.00
_cell.angle_beta   90.00
_cell.angle_gamma   90.00
#
_symmetry.space_group_name_H-M   'P 1'
#
loop_
_entity.id
_entity.type
_entity.pdbx_description
1 polymer ?
#
loop_
_entity_poly.entity_id
_entity_poly.type
_entity_poly.pdbx_seq_one_letter_code
_entity_poly.pdbx_strand_id
1 'polypeptide(L)'
;MLQPKRTTFRKQQKGRTKGIASRGHRISFGSFGIKSLEPGRITARQIEAARIAMTRAMKREGQVWIRVFPDKPITKKPAEVRMGKGKGAPEYWVACVLPGTILFESGGITMEVAQESLRLAAQKLPIRTKFVVRPDYEA
;
A
#
# COMPACT_ATOMS: atom_id res chain seq x y z
N MET A 1 -10.35 -0.96 -8.77
CA MET A 1 -9.54 -0.76 -7.54
C MET A 1 -9.65 -1.98 -6.64
N LEU A 2 -8.64 -2.19 -5.84
CA LEU A 2 -8.62 -3.31 -4.91
C LEU A 2 -9.65 -3.12 -3.80
N GLN A 3 -10.41 -4.19 -3.52
CA GLN A 3 -11.32 -4.24 -2.38
C GLN A 3 -11.71 -5.69 -2.13
N PRO A 4 -12.10 -6.03 -0.89
CA PRO A 4 -12.51 -7.40 -0.60
C PRO A 4 -13.79 -7.76 -1.35
N LYS A 5 -13.86 -8.99 -1.85
CA LYS A 5 -15.08 -9.50 -2.50
C LYS A 5 -16.15 -9.85 -1.47
N ARG A 6 -15.73 -10.36 -0.31
CA ARG A 6 -16.60 -10.71 0.80
C ARG A 6 -16.02 -10.21 2.10
N THR A 7 -16.91 -9.79 3.02
CA THR A 7 -16.51 -9.36 4.35
C THR A 7 -17.46 -9.96 5.37
N THR A 8 -16.90 -10.36 6.51
CA THR A 8 -17.71 -10.78 7.65
C THR A 8 -18.43 -9.56 8.24
N PHE A 9 -17.75 -8.43 8.31
CA PHE A 9 -18.31 -7.18 8.82
C PHE A 9 -18.10 -6.09 7.79
N ARG A 10 -19.18 -5.34 7.48
CA ARG A 10 -19.08 -4.19 6.56
C ARG A 10 -18.38 -3.00 7.19
N LYS A 11 -18.47 -2.90 8.52
CA LYS A 11 -17.90 -1.79 9.29
C LYS A 11 -16.98 -2.35 10.35
N GLN A 12 -15.91 -1.63 10.64
CA GLN A 12 -14.94 -1.99 11.67
C GLN A 12 -14.61 -0.78 12.50
N GLN A 13 -14.14 -1.03 13.72
CA GLN A 13 -13.66 0.04 14.58
C GLN A 13 -12.38 0.61 14.01
N LYS A 14 -12.17 1.92 14.23
CA LYS A 14 -11.03 2.64 13.71
C LYS A 14 -9.69 2.01 14.15
N GLY A 15 -9.57 1.69 15.43
CA GLY A 15 -8.35 1.08 15.95
C GLY A 15 -7.13 1.98 15.87
N ARG A 16 -6.00 1.45 16.31
CA ARG A 16 -4.69 2.12 16.23
C ARG A 16 -3.68 1.18 15.57
N THR A 17 -2.82 1.74 14.77
CA THR A 17 -1.74 0.99 14.13
C THR A 17 -0.49 1.14 14.98
N LYS A 18 -0.08 0.05 15.64
CA LYS A 18 1.07 0.05 16.55
C LYS A 18 2.02 -1.08 16.22
N GLY A 19 3.27 -0.88 16.57
CA GLY A 19 4.31 -1.90 16.46
C GLY A 19 5.10 -1.82 15.17
N ILE A 20 5.89 -2.86 14.92
CA ILE A 20 6.74 -3.00 13.75
C ILE A 20 6.29 -4.25 13.01
N ALA A 21 6.38 -4.24 11.69
CA ALA A 21 5.96 -5.37 10.87
C ALA A 21 6.76 -6.64 11.19
N SER A 22 6.04 -7.72 11.46
CA SER A 22 6.63 -9.05 11.63
C SER A 22 6.32 -9.97 10.44
N ARG A 23 5.39 -9.53 9.57
CA ARG A 23 5.03 -10.23 8.33
C ARG A 23 5.05 -9.23 7.18
N GLY A 24 5.38 -9.71 5.99
CA GLY A 24 5.42 -8.84 4.83
C GLY A 24 6.53 -7.80 4.89
N HIS A 25 7.59 -8.07 5.63
CA HIS A 25 8.72 -7.15 5.82
C HIS A 25 9.94 -7.52 4.97
N ARG A 26 9.83 -8.52 4.12
CA ARG A 26 10.91 -8.97 3.23
C ARG A 26 10.42 -9.07 1.80
N ILE A 27 11.33 -8.78 0.85
CA ILE A 27 11.05 -8.97 -0.57
C ILE A 27 10.99 -10.46 -0.87
N SER A 28 9.88 -10.91 -1.47
CA SER A 28 9.64 -12.33 -1.73
C SER A 28 9.54 -12.66 -3.22
N PHE A 29 9.01 -11.75 -4.03
CA PHE A 29 8.70 -12.02 -5.44
C PHE A 29 9.66 -11.34 -6.41
N GLY A 30 10.01 -10.10 -6.16
CA GLY A 30 10.88 -9.33 -7.03
C GLY A 30 12.28 -9.17 -6.50
N SER A 31 13.06 -8.30 -7.14
CA SER A 31 14.41 -7.97 -6.72
C SER A 31 14.49 -6.66 -5.96
N PHE A 32 13.51 -5.79 -6.17
CA PHE A 32 13.46 -4.45 -5.60
C PHE A 32 12.10 -4.19 -4.97
N GLY A 33 12.06 -3.24 -4.04
CA GLY A 33 10.80 -2.85 -3.43
C GLY A 33 10.91 -1.56 -2.67
N ILE A 34 9.77 -1.10 -2.15
CA ILE A 34 9.74 -0.02 -1.18
C ILE A 34 9.06 -0.51 0.08
N LYS A 35 9.62 -0.12 1.21
CA LYS A 35 9.04 -0.44 2.50
C LYS A 35 8.65 0.83 3.24
N SER A 36 7.63 0.73 4.07
CA SER A 36 7.21 1.87 4.88
C SER A 36 8.20 2.12 6.00
N LEU A 37 8.40 3.41 6.31
CA LEU A 37 9.23 3.85 7.43
C LEU A 37 8.38 4.29 8.61
N GLU A 38 7.08 4.42 8.42
CA GLU A 38 6.16 4.88 9.46
C GLU A 38 4.83 4.13 9.36
N PRO A 39 4.05 4.08 10.44
CA PRO A 39 2.72 3.49 10.38
C PRO A 39 1.78 4.42 9.62
N GLY A 40 0.78 3.84 8.98
CA GLY A 40 -0.21 4.65 8.27
C GLY A 40 -1.28 3.80 7.63
N ARG A 41 -2.19 4.49 6.99
CA ARG A 41 -3.29 3.89 6.23
C ARG A 41 -3.19 4.32 4.79
N ILE A 42 -3.22 3.34 3.89
CA ILE A 42 -3.11 3.58 2.45
C ILE A 42 -4.45 3.21 1.82
N THR A 43 -5.08 4.15 1.14
CA THR A 43 -6.37 3.89 0.50
C THR A 43 -6.19 3.06 -0.76
N ALA A 44 -7.27 2.39 -1.19
CA ALA A 44 -7.27 1.64 -2.45
C ALA A 44 -6.92 2.54 -3.63
N ARG A 45 -7.38 3.80 -3.60
CA ARG A 45 -7.07 4.77 -4.66
C ARG A 45 -5.60 5.13 -4.70
N GLN A 46 -4.96 5.28 -3.54
CA GLN A 46 -3.52 5.56 -3.45
C GLN A 46 -2.70 4.38 -3.97
N ILE A 47 -3.10 3.16 -3.63
CA ILE A 47 -2.45 1.94 -4.13
C ILE A 47 -2.54 1.89 -5.66
N GLU A 48 -3.71 2.16 -6.22
CA GLU A 48 -3.91 2.14 -7.67
C GLU A 48 -3.10 3.24 -8.35
N ALA A 49 -3.07 4.43 -7.79
CA ALA A 49 -2.27 5.54 -8.33
C ALA A 49 -0.78 5.19 -8.33
N ALA A 50 -0.28 4.58 -7.26
CA ALA A 50 1.11 4.17 -7.18
C ALA A 50 1.43 3.08 -8.22
N ARG A 51 0.55 2.10 -8.38
CA ARG A 51 0.72 1.04 -9.37
C ARG A 51 0.81 1.62 -10.79
N ILE A 52 -0.07 2.54 -11.12
CA ILE A 52 -0.06 3.18 -12.44
C ILE A 52 1.23 3.95 -12.66
N ALA A 53 1.68 4.71 -11.66
CA ALA A 53 2.93 5.48 -11.75
C ALA A 53 4.14 4.56 -12.00
N MET A 54 4.21 3.42 -11.28
CA MET A 54 5.27 2.44 -11.49
C MET A 54 5.25 1.87 -12.89
N THR A 55 4.09 1.42 -13.34
CA THR A 55 3.93 0.77 -14.63
C THR A 55 4.32 1.70 -15.78
N ARG A 56 3.94 2.96 -15.68
CA ARG A 56 4.32 3.96 -16.69
C ARG A 56 5.82 4.20 -16.71
N ALA A 57 6.45 4.33 -15.55
CA ALA A 57 7.88 4.56 -15.45
C ALA A 57 8.69 3.37 -15.98
N MET A 58 8.19 2.16 -15.79
CA MET A 58 8.82 0.93 -16.29
C MET A 58 8.55 0.68 -17.76
N LYS A 59 7.75 1.49 -18.43
CA LYS A 59 7.35 1.33 -19.84
C LYS A 59 6.78 -0.05 -20.13
N ARG A 60 6.06 -0.62 -19.16
CA ARG A 60 5.46 -1.96 -19.23
C ARG A 60 6.47 -3.10 -19.32
N GLU A 61 7.72 -2.83 -19.00
CA GLU A 61 8.74 -3.87 -18.87
C GLU A 61 8.77 -4.39 -17.43
N GLY A 62 9.16 -5.66 -17.26
CA GLY A 62 9.24 -6.27 -15.94
C GLY A 62 7.88 -6.54 -15.32
N GLN A 63 7.91 -6.79 -14.03
CA GLN A 63 6.72 -7.15 -13.26
C GLN A 63 6.62 -6.31 -12.00
N VAL A 64 5.38 -6.09 -11.55
CA VAL A 64 5.05 -5.36 -10.33
C VAL A 64 4.19 -6.25 -9.45
N TRP A 65 4.52 -6.31 -8.16
CA TRP A 65 3.71 -7.00 -7.17
C TRP A 65 3.24 -6.00 -6.12
N ILE A 66 1.94 -5.96 -5.88
CA ILE A 66 1.35 -5.17 -4.81
C ILE A 66 1.30 -6.06 -3.57
N ARG A 67 2.06 -5.69 -2.52
CA ARG A 67 2.20 -6.50 -1.32
C ARG A 67 1.18 -6.16 -0.23
N VAL A 68 0.42 -5.10 -0.40
CA VAL A 68 -0.59 -4.68 0.56
C VAL A 68 -1.97 -4.75 -0.07
N PHE A 69 -2.98 -5.03 0.75
CA PHE A 69 -4.35 -5.12 0.31
C PHE A 69 -5.24 -4.28 1.21
N PRO A 70 -6.12 -3.44 0.65
CA PRO A 70 -7.00 -2.58 1.43
C PRO A 70 -8.23 -3.36 1.90
N ASP A 71 -8.12 -3.96 3.08
CA ASP A 71 -9.15 -4.82 3.64
C ASP A 71 -9.93 -4.19 4.78
N LYS A 72 -9.57 -2.98 5.21
CA LYS A 72 -10.26 -2.28 6.30
C LYS A 72 -11.20 -1.22 5.74
N PRO A 73 -12.52 -1.31 6.03
CA PRO A 73 -13.46 -0.29 5.59
C PRO A 73 -13.37 0.95 6.50
N ILE A 74 -13.40 2.12 5.89
CA ILE A 74 -13.48 3.40 6.60
C ILE A 74 -14.85 3.97 6.36
N THR A 75 -15.51 4.37 7.45
CA THR A 75 -16.84 4.96 7.40
C THR A 75 -16.76 6.46 7.57
N LYS A 76 -17.67 7.16 6.91
CA LYS A 76 -17.76 8.60 7.00
C LYS A 76 -19.23 8.99 7.05
N LYS A 77 -19.58 9.87 7.99
CA LYS A 77 -20.91 10.45 8.02
C LYS A 77 -20.96 11.70 7.17
N PRO A 78 -22.07 11.95 6.44
CA PRO A 78 -22.24 13.24 5.78
C PRO A 78 -22.13 14.38 6.80
N ALA A 79 -21.65 15.53 6.36
CA ALA A 79 -21.49 16.70 7.24
C ALA A 79 -22.80 17.13 7.89
N GLU A 80 -23.94 16.85 7.26
CA GLU A 80 -25.28 17.22 7.73
C GLU A 80 -25.85 16.28 8.79
N VAL A 81 -25.21 15.11 9.01
CA VAL A 81 -25.70 14.13 9.97
C VAL A 81 -25.10 14.40 11.34
N ARG A 82 -25.96 14.46 12.36
CA ARG A 82 -25.52 14.67 13.73
C ARG A 82 -24.75 13.46 14.25
N MET A 83 -23.74 13.73 15.07
CA MET A 83 -22.99 12.69 15.74
C MET A 83 -23.90 11.89 16.69
N GLY A 84 -23.62 10.60 16.85
CA GLY A 84 -24.36 9.75 17.78
C GLY A 84 -25.48 8.94 17.19
N LYS A 85 -25.82 9.11 15.93
CA LYS A 85 -26.86 8.32 15.25
C LYS A 85 -26.33 7.03 14.63
N GLY A 86 -25.33 6.42 15.27
CA GLY A 86 -24.70 5.21 14.76
C GLY A 86 -23.55 5.50 13.82
N LYS A 87 -22.87 4.42 13.40
CA LYS A 87 -21.71 4.50 12.53
C LYS A 87 -22.14 4.75 11.09
N GLY A 88 -21.42 5.64 10.39
CA GLY A 88 -21.70 5.94 8.99
C GLY A 88 -21.52 4.73 8.09
N ALA A 89 -21.94 4.85 6.82
CA ALA A 89 -21.77 3.80 5.82
C ALA A 89 -20.29 3.67 5.43
N PRO A 90 -19.82 2.46 5.04
CA PRO A 90 -18.48 2.31 4.49
C PRO A 90 -18.32 3.16 3.24
N GLU A 91 -17.27 3.96 3.16
CA GLU A 91 -17.02 4.86 2.05
C GLU A 91 -15.85 4.40 1.19
N TYR A 92 -14.79 3.92 1.82
CA TYR A 92 -13.61 3.47 1.10
C TYR A 92 -12.84 2.44 1.92
N TRP A 93 -11.88 1.78 1.26
CA TRP A 93 -11.09 0.73 1.89
C TRP A 93 -9.64 1.18 2.03
N VAL A 94 -9.00 0.78 3.11
CA VAL A 94 -7.60 1.10 3.38
C VAL A 94 -6.82 -0.14 3.80
N ALA A 95 -5.52 -0.11 3.53
CA ALA A 95 -4.56 -1.05 4.10
C ALA A 95 -3.89 -0.36 5.28
N CYS A 96 -3.89 -1.01 6.44
CA CYS A 96 -3.15 -0.53 7.60
C CYS A 96 -1.75 -1.10 7.54
N VAL A 97 -0.74 -0.25 7.50
CA VAL A 97 0.65 -0.69 7.37
C VAL A 97 1.44 -0.31 8.62
N LEU A 98 2.38 -1.18 8.96
CA LEU A 98 3.33 -0.98 10.06
C LEU A 98 4.69 -0.60 9.46
N PRO A 99 5.55 0.11 10.23
CA PRO A 99 6.92 0.36 9.78
C PRO A 99 7.61 -0.95 9.43
N GLY A 100 8.29 -0.99 8.29
CA GLY A 100 8.97 -2.17 7.79
C GLY A 100 8.18 -3.01 6.80
N THR A 101 6.90 -2.71 6.57
CA THR A 101 6.09 -3.44 5.60
C THR A 101 6.54 -3.12 4.18
N ILE A 102 6.73 -4.16 3.36
CA ILE A 102 6.98 -3.99 1.93
C ILE A 102 5.63 -3.67 1.26
N LEU A 103 5.59 -2.56 0.55
CA LEU A 103 4.37 -2.06 -0.08
C LEU A 103 4.24 -2.54 -1.52
N PHE A 104 5.32 -2.41 -2.29
CA PHE A 104 5.39 -2.80 -3.69
C PHE A 104 6.73 -3.47 -3.96
N GLU A 105 6.72 -4.41 -4.90
CA GLU A 105 7.94 -5.02 -5.41
C GLU A 105 7.98 -4.91 -6.92
N SER A 106 9.19 -4.88 -7.46
CA SER A 106 9.41 -4.92 -8.90
C SER A 106 10.54 -5.87 -9.23
N GLY A 107 10.51 -6.39 -10.45
CA GLY A 107 11.54 -7.31 -10.94
C GLY A 107 11.58 -7.32 -12.47
N GLY A 108 12.63 -7.90 -13.02
CA GLY A 108 12.81 -7.96 -14.47
C GLY A 108 13.23 -6.65 -15.11
N ILE A 109 13.77 -5.73 -14.32
CA ILE A 109 14.26 -4.42 -14.77
C ILE A 109 15.58 -4.12 -14.10
N THR A 110 16.29 -3.09 -14.62
CA THR A 110 17.55 -2.65 -14.01
C THR A 110 17.27 -1.93 -12.68
N MET A 111 18.28 -1.85 -11.83
CA MET A 111 18.17 -1.13 -10.55
C MET A 111 17.79 0.34 -10.76
N GLU A 112 18.36 0.98 -11.78
CA GLU A 112 18.08 2.39 -12.07
C GLU A 112 16.61 2.62 -12.40
N VAL A 113 16.05 1.78 -13.26
CA VAL A 113 14.63 1.84 -13.63
C VAL A 113 13.77 1.54 -12.40
N ALA A 114 14.17 0.57 -11.60
CA ALA A 114 13.44 0.22 -10.38
C ALA A 114 13.43 1.37 -9.38
N GLN A 115 14.56 2.02 -9.15
CA GLN A 115 14.63 3.17 -8.24
C GLN A 115 13.70 4.28 -8.70
N GLU A 116 13.72 4.63 -9.98
CA GLU A 116 12.88 5.70 -10.50
C GLU A 116 11.39 5.34 -10.43
N SER A 117 11.02 4.13 -10.84
CA SER A 117 9.62 3.72 -10.82
C SER A 117 9.06 3.66 -9.39
N LEU A 118 9.83 3.12 -8.46
CA LEU A 118 9.39 3.02 -7.06
C LEU A 118 9.38 4.39 -6.38
N ARG A 119 10.29 5.30 -6.76
CA ARG A 119 10.27 6.68 -6.28
C ARG A 119 8.97 7.38 -6.70
N LEU A 120 8.57 7.21 -7.94
CA LEU A 120 7.33 7.81 -8.44
C LEU A 120 6.10 7.21 -7.76
N ALA A 121 6.12 5.90 -7.50
CA ALA A 121 5.06 5.25 -6.75
C ALA A 121 4.97 5.81 -5.33
N ALA A 122 6.11 5.98 -4.68
CA ALA A 122 6.16 6.50 -3.31
C ALA A 122 5.54 7.90 -3.19
N GLN A 123 5.66 8.72 -4.23
CA GLN A 123 5.07 10.05 -4.23
C GLN A 123 3.53 10.04 -4.17
N LYS A 124 2.90 8.93 -4.51
CA LYS A 124 1.45 8.77 -4.45
C LYS A 124 0.97 8.24 -3.10
N LEU A 125 1.89 7.90 -2.22
CA LEU A 125 1.57 7.32 -0.92
C LEU A 125 1.69 8.37 0.19
N PRO A 126 0.88 8.25 1.25
CA PRO A 126 0.85 9.27 2.32
C PRO A 126 1.93 9.07 3.39
N ILE A 127 2.76 8.06 3.26
CA ILE A 127 3.77 7.71 4.26
C ILE A 127 5.16 7.74 3.65
N ARG A 128 6.16 7.90 4.51
CA ARG A 128 7.56 7.84 4.08
C ARG A 128 7.95 6.40 3.80
N THR A 129 8.73 6.22 2.75
CA THR A 129 9.16 4.91 2.28
C THR A 129 10.66 4.90 2.02
N LYS A 130 11.22 3.69 1.94
CA LYS A 130 12.63 3.49 1.60
C LYS A 130 12.73 2.45 0.49
N PHE A 131 13.54 2.75 -0.52
CA PHE A 131 13.88 1.78 -1.56
C PHE A 131 14.75 0.68 -0.95
N VAL A 132 14.42 -0.57 -1.24
CA VAL A 132 15.17 -1.71 -0.75
C VAL A 132 15.46 -2.68 -1.90
N VAL A 133 16.59 -3.36 -1.76
CA VAL A 133 17.05 -4.36 -2.72
C VAL A 133 17.06 -5.71 -2.00
N ARG A 134 16.66 -6.74 -2.72
CA ARG A 134 16.68 -8.10 -2.18
C ARG A 134 18.12 -8.45 -1.79
N PRO A 135 18.34 -9.04 -0.59
CA PRO A 135 19.73 -9.31 -0.10
C PRO A 135 20.57 -10.18 -1.03
N ASP A 136 19.94 -11.06 -1.80
CA ASP A 136 20.63 -11.97 -2.71
C ASP A 136 20.64 -11.48 -4.17
N TYR A 137 20.31 -10.20 -4.40
CA TYR A 137 20.31 -9.63 -5.74
C TYR A 137 21.74 -9.50 -6.28
N GLU A 138 21.95 -9.99 -7.48
CA GLU A 138 23.18 -9.82 -8.24
C GLU A 138 22.90 -9.00 -9.50
N ALA A 139 23.74 -8.01 -9.74
CA ALA A 139 23.58 -7.12 -10.88
C ALA A 139 23.92 -7.82 -12.20
#